data_d4196edbdb1475786dd592ec115a544b
#
_entry.id   d4196edbdb1475786dd592ec115a544b
#
_cell.length_a   1.000
_cell.length_b   1.000
_cell.length_c   1.000
_cell.angle_alpha   90.00
_cell.angle_beta   90.00
_cell.angle_gamma   90.00
#
_symmetry.space_group_name_H-M   'P 1'
#
loop_
_entity.id
_entity.type
_entity.pdbx_description
1 polymer ?
#
loop_
_entity_poly.entity_id
_entity_poly.type
_entity_poly.pdbx_seq_one_letter_code
_entity_poly.pdbx_strand_id
1 'polypeptide(L)'
;MSKPLPSPRILDLIRRGVPIVAHPLALSKERKFDETRQRALTAYYVSSGAGGIAIGVHTTQFKLHDPKIGLYGPLLRLTSEFLDECEKVTGEPLVRVAGVLGQLSNAIREAKLARDLGYHAALVSVHHLGGYDYEKILEYIKAISNEIAIFGFYLQPAVGGLKLGYRFWCRLFEEVENVVAVKVAPFNRYYTLDVVRALVDSERENEIALYTGNDDAILFDLLSVYKVKRRGEFVAVKFAGGLLGHWAFWTKRSMEIFYTVVSLRDREEIPRDVVTLAHQITDVNGAVFDAFNDFKGCIPGIHEVLRRSGLLETNLTLDPEERLSPGQLEEIDRVYHAYPHLRDDAFVLKHLSTWLEGKCVKPVKKPLSVQDLLKPLYVV
;
A
#
# COMPACT_ATOMS: atom_id res chain seq x y z
N MET A 1 1.54 19.85 24.40
CA MET A 1 2.45 19.84 23.22
C MET A 1 1.61 19.46 22.00
N SER A 2 1.82 20.11 20.86
CA SER A 2 1.13 19.74 19.60
C SER A 2 1.56 18.32 19.19
N LYS A 3 0.62 17.57 18.61
CA LYS A 3 0.89 16.23 18.07
C LYS A 3 1.84 16.31 16.87
N PRO A 4 2.73 15.33 16.67
CA PRO A 4 3.63 15.32 15.50
C PRO A 4 2.84 15.21 14.20
N LEU A 5 3.20 16.03 13.23
CA LEU A 5 2.63 16.03 11.87
C LEU A 5 3.75 16.07 10.84
N PRO A 6 3.55 15.49 9.65
CA PRO A 6 4.43 15.70 8.51
C PRO A 6 4.53 17.18 8.11
N SER A 7 5.56 17.53 7.35
CA SER A 7 5.66 18.89 6.80
C SER A 7 4.43 19.24 5.94
N PRO A 8 4.07 20.53 5.80
CA PRO A 8 2.91 20.95 4.99
C PRO A 8 2.98 20.41 3.55
N ARG A 9 4.17 20.33 2.96
CA ARG A 9 4.38 19.77 1.62
C ARG A 9 4.00 18.27 1.54
N ILE A 10 4.34 17.50 2.56
CA ILE A 10 4.00 16.07 2.62
C ILE A 10 2.51 15.88 2.92
N LEU A 11 1.94 16.67 3.83
CA LEU A 11 0.50 16.64 4.09
C LEU A 11 -0.32 16.94 2.83
N ASP A 12 0.10 17.91 2.03
CA ASP A 12 -0.53 18.22 0.76
C ASP A 12 -0.44 17.05 -0.24
N LEU A 13 0.71 16.38 -0.34
CA LEU A 13 0.84 15.16 -1.15
C LEU A 13 -0.10 14.04 -0.68
N ILE A 14 -0.18 13.81 0.63
CA ILE A 14 -1.10 12.80 1.19
C ILE A 14 -2.54 13.16 0.87
N ARG A 15 -2.95 14.41 1.03
CA ARG A 15 -4.33 14.86 0.78
C ARG A 15 -4.72 14.86 -0.69
N ARG A 16 -3.82 15.27 -1.59
CA ARG A 16 -4.05 15.18 -3.04
C ARG A 16 -4.09 13.75 -3.54
N GLY A 17 -3.45 12.84 -2.82
CA GLY A 17 -3.37 11.42 -3.12
C GLY A 17 -2.21 11.05 -4.03
N VAL A 18 -1.48 10.05 -3.61
CA VAL A 18 -0.37 9.43 -4.35
C VAL A 18 -0.49 7.91 -4.32
N PRO A 19 0.09 7.21 -5.30
CA PRO A 19 0.18 5.75 -5.22
C PRO A 19 1.31 5.35 -4.26
N ILE A 20 0.96 4.67 -3.16
CA ILE A 20 1.92 4.17 -2.17
C ILE A 20 2.05 2.66 -2.34
N VAL A 21 3.25 2.18 -2.59
CA VAL A 21 3.51 0.75 -2.73
C VAL A 21 3.72 0.12 -1.35
N ALA A 22 3.00 -0.99 -1.08
CA ALA A 22 3.26 -1.85 0.06
C ALA A 22 4.47 -2.72 -0.25
N HIS A 23 5.63 -2.37 0.31
CA HIS A 23 6.93 -2.88 -0.10
C HIS A 23 7.21 -4.29 0.43
N PRO A 24 7.50 -5.30 -0.43
CA PRO A 24 7.93 -6.63 -0.01
C PRO A 24 9.34 -6.64 0.60
N LEU A 25 9.65 -7.71 1.31
CA LEU A 25 10.98 -7.97 1.87
C LEU A 25 11.79 -8.86 0.90
N ALA A 26 12.97 -8.41 0.50
CA ALA A 26 13.88 -9.21 -0.30
C ALA A 26 14.70 -10.16 0.58
N LEU A 27 14.65 -11.45 0.25
CA LEU A 27 15.41 -12.50 0.92
C LEU A 27 16.27 -13.29 -0.08
N SER A 28 17.43 -13.74 0.37
CA SER A 28 18.25 -14.74 -0.34
C SER A 28 17.63 -16.15 -0.25
N LYS A 29 18.22 -17.11 -0.97
CA LYS A 29 17.84 -18.54 -0.88
C LYS A 29 18.01 -19.12 0.52
N GLU A 30 18.88 -18.53 1.34
CA GLU A 30 19.11 -18.91 2.74
C GLU A 30 18.20 -18.13 3.71
N ARG A 31 17.15 -17.43 3.22
CA ARG A 31 16.24 -16.58 3.98
C ARG A 31 16.94 -15.46 4.76
N LYS A 32 18.09 -15.00 4.28
CA LYS A 32 18.77 -13.82 4.81
C LYS A 32 18.32 -12.57 4.07
N PHE A 33 18.35 -11.44 4.74
CA PHE A 33 18.03 -10.15 4.15
C PHE A 33 18.97 -9.84 2.97
N ASP A 34 18.40 -9.57 1.80
CA ASP A 34 19.14 -9.20 0.58
C ASP A 34 19.04 -7.69 0.37
N GLU A 35 20.00 -6.95 0.89
CA GLU A 35 20.04 -5.50 0.80
C GLU A 35 20.13 -4.99 -0.64
N THR A 36 20.86 -5.69 -1.51
CA THR A 36 21.01 -5.31 -2.91
C THR A 36 19.66 -5.35 -3.64
N ARG A 37 18.92 -6.44 -3.47
CA ARG A 37 17.60 -6.57 -4.07
C ARG A 37 16.54 -5.72 -3.39
N GLN A 38 16.69 -5.44 -2.09
CA GLN A 38 15.81 -4.50 -1.39
C GLN A 38 15.95 -3.08 -1.95
N ARG A 39 17.18 -2.62 -2.22
CA ARG A 39 17.44 -1.35 -2.92
C ARG A 39 16.92 -1.38 -4.35
N ALA A 40 17.13 -2.47 -5.08
CA ALA A 40 16.62 -2.64 -6.45
C ALA A 40 15.09 -2.60 -6.51
N LEU A 41 14.38 -3.23 -5.58
CA LEU A 41 12.92 -3.12 -5.45
C LEU A 41 12.47 -1.68 -5.19
N THR A 42 13.12 -0.97 -4.26
CA THR A 42 12.81 0.44 -3.97
C THR A 42 13.03 1.30 -5.22
N ALA A 43 14.16 1.09 -5.94
CA ALA A 43 14.47 1.77 -7.19
C ALA A 43 13.40 1.48 -8.27
N TYR A 44 12.98 0.23 -8.41
CA TYR A 44 11.91 -0.17 -9.33
C TYR A 44 10.61 0.57 -9.06
N TYR A 45 10.17 0.63 -7.81
CA TYR A 45 8.91 1.32 -7.45
C TYR A 45 8.98 2.81 -7.74
N VAL A 46 10.05 3.47 -7.32
CA VAL A 46 10.23 4.91 -7.58
C VAL A 46 10.36 5.18 -9.07
N SER A 47 11.15 4.39 -9.80
CA SER A 47 11.34 4.52 -11.25
C SER A 47 10.06 4.22 -12.04
N SER A 48 9.16 3.41 -11.49
CA SER A 48 7.84 3.13 -12.07
C SER A 48 6.86 4.29 -11.92
N GLY A 49 7.09 5.21 -10.97
CA GLY A 49 6.26 6.37 -10.73
C GLY A 49 5.48 6.33 -9.41
N ALA A 50 5.83 5.46 -8.48
CA ALA A 50 5.25 5.48 -7.14
C ALA A 50 5.46 6.85 -6.48
N GLY A 51 4.44 7.33 -5.78
CA GLY A 51 4.48 8.58 -5.02
C GLY A 51 4.81 8.37 -3.55
N GLY A 52 4.94 7.12 -3.11
CA GLY A 52 5.32 6.77 -1.75
C GLY A 52 5.60 5.28 -1.57
N ILE A 53 6.22 4.97 -0.44
CA ILE A 53 6.58 3.61 -0.02
C ILE A 53 6.05 3.37 1.39
N ALA A 54 5.43 2.20 1.61
CA ALA A 54 5.06 1.69 2.92
C ALA A 54 5.88 0.44 3.24
N ILE A 55 6.65 0.45 4.32
CA ILE A 55 7.55 -0.62 4.75
C ILE A 55 7.17 -1.10 6.16
N GLY A 56 7.45 -2.37 6.50
CA GLY A 56 7.00 -2.95 7.76
C GLY A 56 5.49 -3.23 7.81
N VAL A 57 4.84 -3.27 6.66
CA VAL A 57 3.40 -3.56 6.50
C VAL A 57 3.16 -5.03 6.21
N HIS A 58 1.90 -5.44 5.99
CA HIS A 58 1.56 -6.85 5.71
C HIS A 58 2.44 -7.45 4.60
N THR A 59 2.60 -6.76 3.47
CA THR A 59 3.42 -7.22 2.34
C THR A 59 4.92 -7.37 2.69
N THR A 60 5.41 -6.60 3.69
CA THR A 60 6.77 -6.76 4.23
C THR A 60 6.87 -7.93 5.21
N GLN A 61 5.76 -8.54 5.58
CA GLN A 61 5.57 -9.64 6.54
C GLN A 61 5.58 -9.15 8.00
N PHE A 62 4.49 -9.41 8.73
CA PHE A 62 4.36 -9.00 10.14
C PHE A 62 5.38 -9.67 11.07
N LYS A 63 5.94 -10.82 10.68
CA LYS A 63 7.02 -11.48 11.42
C LYS A 63 8.27 -10.60 11.56
N LEU A 64 8.46 -9.61 10.68
CA LEU A 64 9.53 -8.61 10.75
C LEU A 64 9.55 -7.85 12.11
N HIS A 65 8.39 -7.68 12.74
CA HIS A 65 8.24 -6.96 14.01
C HIS A 65 8.62 -7.79 15.24
N ASP A 66 8.94 -9.09 15.07
CA ASP A 66 9.51 -9.89 16.17
C ASP A 66 10.93 -9.37 16.48
N PRO A 67 11.19 -8.90 17.71
CA PRO A 67 12.50 -8.40 18.10
C PRO A 67 13.64 -9.43 17.91
N LYS A 68 13.31 -10.73 17.92
CA LYS A 68 14.29 -11.80 17.69
C LYS A 68 14.81 -11.85 16.26
N ILE A 69 14.03 -11.39 15.28
CA ILE A 69 14.44 -11.27 13.89
C ILE A 69 15.42 -10.10 13.71
N GLY A 70 15.19 -8.98 14.40
CA GLY A 70 16.10 -7.84 14.44
C GLY A 70 16.20 -7.05 13.12
N LEU A 71 15.34 -7.29 12.14
CA LEU A 71 15.43 -6.68 10.81
C LEU A 71 14.62 -5.39 10.65
N TYR A 72 13.67 -5.10 11.53
CA TYR A 72 12.79 -3.92 11.37
C TYR A 72 13.59 -2.61 11.25
N GLY A 73 14.47 -2.34 12.20
CA GLY A 73 15.29 -1.11 12.20
C GLY A 73 16.25 -1.01 11.00
N PRO A 74 17.07 -2.04 10.74
CA PRO A 74 17.94 -2.07 9.55
C PRO A 74 17.19 -1.84 8.23
N LEU A 75 16.04 -2.48 8.04
CA LEU A 75 15.24 -2.35 6.83
C LEU A 75 14.68 -0.93 6.66
N LEU A 76 14.12 -0.34 7.73
CA LEU A 76 13.60 1.02 7.67
C LEU A 76 14.71 2.02 7.36
N ARG A 77 15.88 1.88 7.97
CA ARG A 77 17.04 2.74 7.72
C ARG A 77 17.51 2.64 6.26
N LEU A 78 17.75 1.42 5.78
CA LEU A 78 18.17 1.19 4.39
C LEU A 78 17.19 1.83 3.40
N THR A 79 15.89 1.61 3.62
CA THR A 79 14.85 2.14 2.72
C THR A 79 14.80 3.66 2.77
N SER A 80 14.87 4.27 3.96
CA SER A 80 14.81 5.73 4.11
C SER A 80 16.02 6.42 3.45
N GLU A 81 17.23 5.94 3.73
CA GLU A 81 18.45 6.46 3.15
C GLU A 81 18.44 6.37 1.61
N PHE A 82 17.97 5.23 1.09
CA PHE A 82 17.88 5.05 -0.36
C PHE A 82 16.77 5.88 -1.01
N LEU A 83 15.67 6.14 -0.31
CA LEU A 83 14.64 7.08 -0.78
C LEU A 83 15.20 8.51 -0.88
N ASP A 84 16.08 8.94 0.03
CA ASP A 84 16.75 10.25 -0.07
C ASP A 84 17.61 10.36 -1.36
N GLU A 85 18.27 9.27 -1.75
CA GLU A 85 19.02 9.19 -3.01
C GLU A 85 18.08 9.27 -4.21
N CYS A 86 16.96 8.53 -4.18
CA CYS A 86 15.98 8.54 -5.26
C CYS A 86 15.29 9.91 -5.40
N GLU A 87 14.96 10.60 -4.30
CA GLU A 87 14.38 11.94 -4.33
C GLU A 87 15.30 12.96 -5.02
N LYS A 88 16.63 12.85 -4.85
CA LYS A 88 17.60 13.69 -5.58
C LYS A 88 17.53 13.45 -7.09
N VAL A 89 17.32 12.22 -7.52
CA VAL A 89 17.20 11.86 -8.96
C VAL A 89 15.86 12.30 -9.54
N THR A 90 14.78 12.11 -8.80
CA THR A 90 13.42 12.43 -9.28
C THR A 90 13.10 13.93 -9.19
N GLY A 91 13.68 14.62 -8.21
CA GLY A 91 13.35 16.00 -7.85
C GLY A 91 12.04 16.16 -7.09
N GLU A 92 11.40 15.06 -6.67
CA GLU A 92 10.09 15.03 -6.01
C GLU A 92 10.17 14.30 -4.67
N PRO A 93 9.49 14.80 -3.62
CA PRO A 93 9.41 14.10 -2.35
C PRO A 93 8.53 12.86 -2.46
N LEU A 94 8.87 11.84 -1.69
CA LEU A 94 8.17 10.57 -1.61
C LEU A 94 7.49 10.42 -0.24
N VAL A 95 6.23 10.02 -0.21
CA VAL A 95 5.53 9.72 1.05
C VAL A 95 6.12 8.44 1.65
N ARG A 96 6.58 8.50 2.92
CA ARG A 96 7.18 7.39 3.65
C ARG A 96 6.27 6.97 4.79
N VAL A 97 5.81 5.73 4.74
CA VAL A 97 4.91 5.15 5.75
C VAL A 97 5.58 3.94 6.39
N ALA A 98 5.64 3.90 7.71
CA ALA A 98 6.16 2.76 8.45
C ALA A 98 5.01 1.96 9.07
N GLY A 99 4.98 0.64 8.91
CA GLY A 99 4.10 -0.23 9.67
C GLY A 99 4.50 -0.24 11.14
N VAL A 100 3.52 -0.14 12.04
CA VAL A 100 3.72 -0.20 13.49
C VAL A 100 2.70 -1.15 14.10
N LEU A 101 3.17 -2.11 14.91
CA LEU A 101 2.32 -3.11 15.52
C LEU A 101 2.95 -3.78 16.76
N GLY A 102 2.24 -4.70 17.37
CA GLY A 102 2.71 -5.48 18.49
C GLY A 102 2.33 -4.88 19.85
N GLN A 103 2.92 -5.37 20.93
CA GLN A 103 2.64 -4.84 22.26
C GLN A 103 2.98 -3.35 22.32
N LEU A 104 2.26 -2.59 23.15
CA LEU A 104 2.33 -1.12 23.20
C LEU A 104 3.76 -0.59 23.33
N SER A 105 4.59 -1.19 24.19
CA SER A 105 5.99 -0.78 24.38
C SER A 105 6.82 -0.95 23.10
N ASN A 106 6.58 -2.02 22.33
CA ASN A 106 7.24 -2.25 21.04
C ASN A 106 6.75 -1.26 20.00
N ALA A 107 5.44 -1.08 19.90
CA ALA A 107 4.83 -0.15 18.95
C ALA A 107 5.30 1.30 19.16
N ILE A 108 5.42 1.76 20.40
CA ILE A 108 5.98 3.08 20.73
C ILE A 108 7.46 3.17 20.30
N ARG A 109 8.26 2.12 20.53
CA ARG A 109 9.65 2.08 20.08
C ARG A 109 9.77 2.13 18.56
N GLU A 110 8.94 1.37 17.85
CA GLU A 110 8.88 1.38 16.37
C GLU A 110 8.45 2.74 15.83
N ALA A 111 7.44 3.37 16.43
CA ALA A 111 6.96 4.70 16.04
C ALA A 111 8.06 5.77 16.22
N LYS A 112 8.78 5.75 17.34
CA LYS A 112 9.93 6.65 17.59
C LYS A 112 11.02 6.44 16.55
N LEU A 113 11.41 5.18 16.32
CA LEU A 113 12.43 4.86 15.33
C LEU A 113 12.01 5.31 13.93
N ALA A 114 10.76 5.06 13.52
CA ALA A 114 10.25 5.48 12.22
C ALA A 114 10.32 7.01 12.07
N ARG A 115 9.84 7.77 13.08
CA ARG A 115 9.96 9.23 13.09
C ARG A 115 11.42 9.69 12.97
N ASP A 116 12.31 9.13 13.77
CA ASP A 116 13.73 9.52 13.81
C ASP A 116 14.47 9.18 12.50
N LEU A 117 13.96 8.19 11.74
CA LEU A 117 14.42 7.85 10.38
C LEU A 117 13.70 8.63 9.25
N GLY A 118 12.86 9.62 9.59
CA GLY A 118 12.22 10.48 8.60
C GLY A 118 10.97 9.90 7.95
N TYR A 119 10.34 8.88 8.54
CA TYR A 119 9.01 8.44 8.10
C TYR A 119 7.95 9.45 8.52
N HIS A 120 6.95 9.64 7.65
CA HIS A 120 5.96 10.70 7.78
C HIS A 120 4.74 10.28 8.59
N ALA A 121 4.39 9.00 8.58
CA ALA A 121 3.25 8.46 9.32
C ALA A 121 3.46 6.98 9.65
N ALA A 122 2.80 6.52 10.71
CA ALA A 122 2.71 5.11 11.08
C ALA A 122 1.41 4.49 10.56
N LEU A 123 1.50 3.43 9.74
CA LEU A 123 0.37 2.54 9.44
C LEU A 123 0.19 1.61 10.63
N VAL A 124 -0.76 1.95 11.50
CA VAL A 124 -0.95 1.24 12.77
C VAL A 124 -1.85 0.02 12.56
N SER A 125 -1.28 -1.17 12.72
CA SER A 125 -2.06 -2.42 12.69
C SER A 125 -2.47 -2.84 14.11
N VAL A 126 -3.78 -3.07 14.28
CA VAL A 126 -4.39 -3.46 15.56
C VAL A 126 -4.86 -4.92 15.58
N HIS A 127 -4.43 -5.73 14.59
CA HIS A 127 -4.88 -7.12 14.44
C HIS A 127 -4.63 -7.98 15.70
N HIS A 128 -3.54 -7.74 16.42
CA HIS A 128 -3.16 -8.44 17.65
C HIS A 128 -4.02 -8.06 18.87
N LEU A 129 -4.86 -7.03 18.76
CA LEU A 129 -5.77 -6.57 19.81
C LEU A 129 -7.16 -7.21 19.74
N GLY A 130 -7.28 -8.35 19.06
CA GLY A 130 -8.53 -9.12 19.01
C GLY A 130 -9.02 -9.46 20.42
N GLY A 131 -10.33 -9.23 20.67
CA GLY A 131 -10.94 -9.44 21.99
C GLY A 131 -10.93 -8.22 22.92
N TYR A 132 -10.20 -7.15 22.58
CA TYR A 132 -10.30 -5.87 23.28
C TYR A 132 -11.50 -5.04 22.78
N ASP A 133 -12.04 -4.20 23.67
CA ASP A 133 -13.03 -3.19 23.31
C ASP A 133 -12.40 -2.01 22.53
N TYR A 134 -13.25 -1.17 21.94
CA TYR A 134 -12.79 -0.02 21.16
C TYR A 134 -12.00 1.00 21.98
N GLU A 135 -12.28 1.13 23.28
CA GLU A 135 -11.56 2.05 24.18
C GLU A 135 -10.08 1.71 24.23
N LYS A 136 -9.76 0.44 24.52
CA LYS A 136 -8.37 -0.03 24.60
C LYS A 136 -7.64 0.05 23.25
N ILE A 137 -8.34 -0.21 22.15
CA ILE A 137 -7.76 -0.06 20.81
C ILE A 137 -7.45 1.42 20.54
N LEU A 138 -8.34 2.33 20.89
CA LEU A 138 -8.13 3.77 20.75
C LEU A 138 -7.03 4.30 21.66
N GLU A 139 -6.94 3.84 22.92
CA GLU A 139 -5.83 4.16 23.84
C GLU A 139 -4.48 3.74 23.24
N TYR A 140 -4.40 2.56 22.66
CA TYR A 140 -3.21 2.08 21.96
C TYR A 140 -2.82 3.02 20.80
N ILE A 141 -3.76 3.40 19.92
CA ILE A 141 -3.50 4.32 18.81
C ILE A 141 -3.12 5.71 19.34
N LYS A 142 -3.80 6.23 20.36
CA LYS A 142 -3.48 7.52 21.01
C LYS A 142 -2.05 7.55 21.56
N ALA A 143 -1.60 6.45 22.17
CA ALA A 143 -0.24 6.37 22.67
C ALA A 143 0.80 6.46 21.54
N ILE A 144 0.58 5.77 20.41
CA ILE A 144 1.44 5.83 19.22
C ILE A 144 1.39 7.23 18.60
N SER A 145 0.22 7.87 18.58
CA SER A 145 0.02 9.21 18.00
C SER A 145 0.82 10.32 18.71
N ASN A 146 1.33 10.07 19.91
CA ASN A 146 2.26 10.99 20.58
C ASN A 146 3.64 11.02 19.95
N GLU A 147 4.00 10.00 19.19
CA GLU A 147 5.33 9.84 18.59
C GLU A 147 5.40 10.17 17.12
N ILE A 148 4.34 9.87 16.36
CA ILE A 148 4.29 10.04 14.90
C ILE A 148 2.83 10.24 14.45
N ALA A 149 2.61 10.89 13.29
CA ALA A 149 1.27 10.99 12.69
C ALA A 149 0.70 9.60 12.36
N ILE A 150 -0.62 9.47 12.43
CA ILE A 150 -1.32 8.20 12.24
C ILE A 150 -1.83 8.08 10.80
N PHE A 151 -1.46 6.98 10.16
CA PHE A 151 -2.13 6.43 9.00
C PHE A 151 -2.99 5.27 9.53
N GLY A 152 -4.30 5.47 9.66
CA GLY A 152 -5.22 4.44 10.14
C GLY A 152 -5.22 3.23 9.20
N PHE A 153 -5.54 2.05 9.71
CA PHE A 153 -5.54 0.84 8.92
C PHE A 153 -6.76 -0.04 9.22
N TYR A 154 -7.62 -0.21 8.22
CA TYR A 154 -8.65 -1.24 8.22
C TYR A 154 -8.14 -2.45 7.45
N LEU A 155 -7.57 -3.41 8.16
CA LEU A 155 -7.10 -4.68 7.59
C LEU A 155 -8.27 -5.65 7.43
N GLN A 156 -8.32 -6.40 6.33
CA GLN A 156 -9.36 -7.42 6.10
C GLN A 156 -9.31 -8.56 7.14
N PRO A 157 -10.48 -9.09 7.55
CA PRO A 157 -10.54 -10.17 8.54
C PRO A 157 -9.86 -11.47 8.11
N ALA A 158 -9.84 -11.81 6.81
CA ALA A 158 -9.24 -13.05 6.32
C ALA A 158 -7.74 -13.16 6.60
N VAL A 159 -7.03 -12.02 6.73
CA VAL A 159 -5.60 -11.98 7.12
C VAL A 159 -5.42 -11.45 8.55
N GLY A 160 -6.39 -11.69 9.42
CA GLY A 160 -6.32 -11.37 10.85
C GLY A 160 -6.82 -9.99 11.24
N GLY A 161 -7.37 -9.18 10.34
CA GLY A 161 -7.94 -7.88 10.67
C GLY A 161 -9.15 -7.96 11.61
N LEU A 162 -9.40 -6.88 12.36
CA LEU A 162 -10.55 -6.77 13.24
C LEU A 162 -11.74 -6.15 12.51
N LYS A 163 -12.95 -6.54 12.88
CA LYS A 163 -14.18 -5.88 12.43
C LYS A 163 -14.37 -4.56 13.18
N LEU A 164 -13.89 -3.47 12.57
CA LEU A 164 -13.98 -2.13 13.11
C LEU A 164 -15.18 -1.41 12.47
N GLY A 165 -16.27 -1.31 13.21
CA GLY A 165 -17.51 -0.71 12.71
C GLY A 165 -17.47 0.83 12.70
N TYR A 166 -18.56 1.42 12.16
CA TYR A 166 -18.75 2.87 12.03
C TYR A 166 -18.38 3.66 13.31
N ARG A 167 -18.85 3.21 14.51
CA ARG A 167 -18.58 3.90 15.79
C ARG A 167 -17.10 3.97 16.14
N PHE A 168 -16.32 2.95 15.79
CA PHE A 168 -14.87 2.97 16.01
C PHE A 168 -14.23 4.08 15.17
N TRP A 169 -14.60 4.18 13.90
CA TRP A 169 -14.03 5.17 12.98
C TRP A 169 -14.41 6.60 13.36
N CYS A 170 -15.67 6.85 13.79
CA CYS A 170 -16.07 8.15 14.32
C CYS A 170 -15.15 8.55 15.48
N ARG A 171 -15.00 7.68 16.48
CA ARG A 171 -14.16 7.96 17.64
C ARG A 171 -12.71 8.15 17.27
N LEU A 172 -12.16 7.35 16.35
CA LEU A 172 -10.79 7.53 15.88
C LEU A 172 -10.58 8.92 15.28
N PHE A 173 -11.48 9.37 14.44
CA PHE A 173 -11.38 10.66 13.78
C PHE A 173 -11.61 11.83 14.74
N GLU A 174 -12.49 11.69 15.73
CA GLU A 174 -12.77 12.72 16.73
C GLU A 174 -11.67 12.82 17.80
N GLU A 175 -11.12 11.70 18.24
CA GLU A 175 -10.27 11.62 19.43
C GLU A 175 -8.76 11.63 19.13
N VAL A 176 -8.34 11.39 17.87
CA VAL A 176 -6.92 11.37 17.46
C VAL A 176 -6.64 12.48 16.46
N GLU A 177 -6.10 13.59 16.96
CA GLU A 177 -5.91 14.84 16.19
C GLU A 177 -5.05 14.66 14.93
N ASN A 178 -3.97 13.89 15.02
CA ASN A 178 -3.00 13.72 13.94
C ASN A 178 -3.20 12.45 13.10
N VAL A 179 -4.44 12.00 12.94
CA VAL A 179 -4.78 11.09 11.84
C VAL A 179 -4.70 11.89 10.55
N VAL A 180 -3.80 11.52 9.65
CA VAL A 180 -3.58 12.21 8.37
C VAL A 180 -4.18 11.47 7.17
N ALA A 181 -4.33 10.14 7.31
CA ALA A 181 -4.96 9.29 6.29
C ALA A 181 -5.47 7.99 6.91
N VAL A 182 -6.28 7.25 6.14
CA VAL A 182 -6.70 5.88 6.46
C VAL A 182 -6.55 4.98 5.25
N LYS A 183 -5.84 3.86 5.41
CA LYS A 183 -5.88 2.74 4.47
C LYS A 183 -7.14 1.93 4.74
N VAL A 184 -8.06 1.93 3.78
CA VAL A 184 -9.33 1.20 3.85
C VAL A 184 -9.20 -0.08 3.03
N ALA A 185 -9.05 -1.20 3.71
CA ALA A 185 -8.79 -2.50 3.11
C ALA A 185 -9.62 -3.66 3.73
N PRO A 186 -10.92 -3.49 4.02
CA PRO A 186 -11.73 -4.58 4.58
C PRO A 186 -12.15 -5.63 3.54
N PHE A 187 -11.97 -5.41 2.24
CA PHE A 187 -12.50 -6.21 1.13
C PHE A 187 -14.01 -6.44 1.25
N ASN A 188 -14.69 -5.43 1.74
CA ASN A 188 -16.13 -5.42 1.96
C ASN A 188 -16.67 -4.01 1.77
N ARG A 189 -17.58 -3.84 0.79
CA ARG A 189 -18.16 -2.53 0.46
C ARG A 189 -18.94 -1.90 1.62
N TYR A 190 -19.62 -2.68 2.43
CA TYR A 190 -20.36 -2.17 3.59
C TYR A 190 -19.42 -1.56 4.62
N TYR A 191 -18.32 -2.24 4.93
CA TYR A 191 -17.32 -1.75 5.88
C TYR A 191 -16.54 -0.55 5.31
N THR A 192 -16.28 -0.54 4.00
CA THR A 192 -15.72 0.64 3.31
C THR A 192 -16.62 1.86 3.48
N LEU A 193 -17.93 1.70 3.30
CA LEU A 193 -18.90 2.79 3.47
C LEU A 193 -19.02 3.26 4.93
N ASP A 194 -18.82 2.40 5.91
CA ASP A 194 -18.78 2.80 7.32
C ASP A 194 -17.63 3.77 7.60
N VAL A 195 -16.45 3.55 7.03
CA VAL A 195 -15.30 4.47 7.14
C VAL A 195 -15.61 5.82 6.47
N VAL A 196 -16.16 5.76 5.25
CA VAL A 196 -16.52 6.99 4.49
C VAL A 196 -17.55 7.82 5.25
N ARG A 197 -18.60 7.18 5.79
CA ARG A 197 -19.64 7.85 6.58
C ARG A 197 -19.07 8.46 7.86
N ALA A 198 -18.24 7.70 8.58
CA ALA A 198 -17.61 8.18 9.80
C ALA A 198 -16.72 9.41 9.55
N LEU A 199 -15.99 9.42 8.43
CA LEU A 199 -15.17 10.57 8.04
C LEU A 199 -16.04 11.83 7.79
N VAL A 200 -17.14 11.68 7.07
CA VAL A 200 -18.06 12.80 6.80
C VAL A 200 -18.68 13.30 8.10
N ASP A 201 -19.14 12.39 8.98
CA ASP A 201 -19.80 12.78 10.22
C ASP A 201 -18.84 13.41 11.25
N SER A 202 -17.54 13.13 11.17
CA SER A 202 -16.49 13.78 11.97
C SER A 202 -16.09 15.18 11.47
N GLU A 203 -16.59 15.64 10.33
CA GLU A 203 -16.26 16.91 9.69
C GLU A 203 -14.77 17.09 9.33
N ARG A 204 -14.03 15.98 9.18
CA ARG A 204 -12.58 15.99 8.90
C ARG A 204 -12.21 15.52 7.49
N GLU A 205 -13.16 15.51 6.57
CA GLU A 205 -12.96 15.07 5.18
C GLU A 205 -11.92 15.91 4.39
N ASN A 206 -11.62 17.12 4.85
CA ASN A 206 -10.58 17.99 4.28
C ASN A 206 -9.21 17.81 4.94
N GLU A 207 -9.14 17.08 6.05
CA GLU A 207 -7.91 16.87 6.82
C GLU A 207 -7.36 15.44 6.64
N ILE A 208 -8.25 14.44 6.60
CA ILE A 208 -7.92 13.02 6.57
C ILE A 208 -8.16 12.47 5.17
N ALA A 209 -7.12 11.95 4.54
CA ALA A 209 -7.21 11.35 3.22
C ALA A 209 -7.63 9.86 3.30
N LEU A 210 -8.56 9.45 2.44
CA LEU A 210 -8.86 8.03 2.25
C LEU A 210 -7.94 7.42 1.19
N TYR A 211 -7.32 6.30 1.53
CA TYR A 211 -6.48 5.50 0.65
C TYR A 211 -7.10 4.12 0.47
N THR A 212 -7.37 3.71 -0.76
CA THR A 212 -7.87 2.36 -0.97
C THR A 212 -6.76 1.33 -0.68
N GLY A 213 -7.13 0.28 0.00
CA GLY A 213 -6.36 -0.94 0.18
C GLY A 213 -7.18 -2.16 -0.22
N ASN A 214 -8.36 -1.93 -0.86
CA ASN A 214 -9.24 -2.96 -1.37
C ASN A 214 -8.70 -3.47 -2.70
N ASP A 215 -7.77 -4.42 -2.66
CA ASP A 215 -7.15 -4.99 -3.87
C ASP A 215 -8.18 -5.74 -4.75
N ASP A 216 -9.36 -6.06 -4.23
CA ASP A 216 -10.50 -6.61 -4.97
C ASP A 216 -11.28 -5.56 -5.79
N ALA A 217 -11.08 -4.26 -5.51
CA ALA A 217 -11.91 -3.21 -6.10
C ALA A 217 -11.16 -1.87 -6.30
N ILE A 218 -9.88 -1.92 -6.67
CA ILE A 218 -8.97 -0.76 -6.75
C ILE A 218 -9.54 0.37 -7.61
N LEU A 219 -9.89 0.07 -8.85
CA LEU A 219 -10.34 1.10 -9.81
C LEU A 219 -11.73 1.62 -9.45
N PHE A 220 -12.59 0.77 -8.89
CA PHE A 220 -13.90 1.20 -8.41
C PHE A 220 -13.77 2.20 -7.27
N ASP A 221 -12.87 1.99 -6.32
CA ASP A 221 -12.63 2.96 -5.24
C ASP A 221 -12.08 4.29 -5.79
N LEU A 222 -11.07 4.22 -6.67
CA LEU A 222 -10.42 5.41 -7.20
C LEU A 222 -11.34 6.26 -8.10
N LEU A 223 -12.31 5.65 -8.77
CA LEU A 223 -13.28 6.34 -9.65
C LEU A 223 -14.51 6.84 -8.89
N SER A 224 -14.84 6.25 -7.75
CA SER A 224 -16.07 6.56 -7.03
C SER A 224 -16.03 7.93 -6.38
N VAL A 225 -17.13 8.66 -6.50
CA VAL A 225 -17.45 9.83 -5.71
C VAL A 225 -18.55 9.44 -4.72
N TYR A 226 -18.18 9.31 -3.46
CA TYR A 226 -19.13 8.97 -2.40
C TYR A 226 -19.85 10.24 -1.96
N LYS A 227 -21.18 10.25 -2.08
CA LYS A 227 -22.02 11.36 -1.60
C LYS A 227 -22.77 10.91 -0.36
N VAL A 228 -22.36 11.42 0.80
CA VAL A 228 -22.93 11.09 2.10
C VAL A 228 -23.71 12.30 2.62
N LYS A 229 -24.91 12.05 3.16
CA LYS A 229 -25.78 13.12 3.67
C LYS A 229 -25.36 13.49 5.10
N ARG A 230 -25.05 14.79 5.33
CA ARG A 230 -24.75 15.37 6.64
C ARG A 230 -25.58 16.63 6.82
N ARG A 231 -26.39 16.73 7.90
CA ARG A 231 -27.25 17.89 8.21
C ARG A 231 -28.16 18.36 7.06
N GLY A 232 -28.62 17.43 6.23
CA GLY A 232 -29.50 17.73 5.10
C GLY A 232 -28.80 17.90 3.76
N GLU A 233 -27.51 18.16 3.73
CA GLU A 233 -26.70 18.36 2.52
C GLU A 233 -25.82 17.16 2.19
N PHE A 234 -25.48 16.97 0.90
CA PHE A 234 -24.56 15.95 0.47
C PHE A 234 -23.11 16.46 0.50
N VAL A 235 -22.28 15.74 1.24
CA VAL A 235 -20.82 15.91 1.24
C VAL A 235 -20.19 14.88 0.32
N ALA A 236 -19.36 15.33 -0.62
CA ALA A 236 -18.67 14.48 -1.56
C ALA A 236 -17.28 14.10 -1.03
N VAL A 237 -16.97 12.80 -0.98
CA VAL A 237 -15.67 12.25 -0.57
C VAL A 237 -15.16 11.31 -1.65
N LYS A 238 -13.84 11.31 -1.87
CA LYS A 238 -13.14 10.44 -2.82
C LYS A 238 -11.99 9.73 -2.12
N PHE A 239 -11.65 8.55 -2.61
CA PHE A 239 -10.33 8.00 -2.28
C PHE A 239 -9.25 8.85 -2.97
N ALA A 240 -8.38 9.46 -2.19
CA ALA A 240 -7.32 10.31 -2.70
C ALA A 240 -6.31 9.50 -3.51
N GLY A 241 -5.86 8.37 -2.96
CA GLY A 241 -4.89 7.45 -3.55
C GLY A 241 -5.12 6.02 -3.09
N GLY A 242 -4.07 5.22 -3.11
CA GLY A 242 -4.09 3.85 -2.59
C GLY A 242 -2.79 3.49 -1.89
N LEU A 243 -2.87 2.53 -0.98
CA LEU A 243 -1.75 1.83 -0.38
C LEU A 243 -2.00 0.33 -0.54
N LEU A 244 -1.43 -0.26 -1.59
CA LEU A 244 -1.90 -1.53 -2.15
C LEU A 244 -0.78 -2.56 -2.29
N GLY A 245 -1.13 -3.83 -2.04
CA GLY A 245 -0.32 -4.99 -2.33
C GLY A 245 -0.15 -5.23 -3.83
N HIS A 246 -1.20 -5.00 -4.62
CA HIS A 246 -1.15 -5.10 -6.08
C HIS A 246 -0.01 -4.26 -6.70
N TRP A 247 0.27 -3.09 -6.14
CA TRP A 247 1.30 -2.20 -6.69
C TRP A 247 2.73 -2.66 -6.43
N ALA A 248 2.91 -3.73 -5.66
CA ALA A 248 4.21 -4.34 -5.43
C ALA A 248 4.73 -5.13 -6.64
N PHE A 249 3.86 -5.52 -7.58
CA PHE A 249 4.24 -6.20 -8.81
C PHE A 249 3.57 -5.54 -10.02
N TRP A 250 4.16 -5.67 -11.19
CA TRP A 250 3.76 -4.98 -12.42
C TRP A 250 3.56 -3.47 -12.19
N THR A 251 4.44 -2.91 -11.38
CA THR A 251 4.28 -1.57 -10.80
C THR A 251 4.23 -0.49 -11.87
N LYS A 252 5.06 -0.60 -12.93
CA LYS A 252 5.06 0.40 -14.01
C LYS A 252 3.67 0.53 -14.63
N ARG A 253 3.04 -0.58 -14.98
CA ARG A 253 1.70 -0.58 -15.55
C ARG A 253 0.64 -0.12 -14.54
N SER A 254 0.76 -0.55 -13.30
CA SER A 254 -0.12 -0.12 -12.20
C SER A 254 -0.09 1.40 -11.99
N MET A 255 1.09 2.03 -12.09
CA MET A 255 1.22 3.48 -11.98
C MET A 255 0.60 4.21 -13.19
N GLU A 256 0.78 3.71 -14.39
CA GLU A 256 0.14 4.25 -15.61
C GLU A 256 -1.40 4.17 -15.49
N ILE A 257 -1.92 3.05 -15.00
CA ILE A 257 -3.35 2.87 -14.73
C ILE A 257 -3.82 3.86 -13.66
N PHE A 258 -3.10 3.98 -12.54
CA PHE A 258 -3.46 4.92 -11.48
C PHE A 258 -3.57 6.36 -11.99
N TYR A 259 -2.56 6.88 -12.67
CA TYR A 259 -2.59 8.26 -13.17
C TYR A 259 -3.70 8.48 -14.21
N THR A 260 -3.98 7.48 -15.04
CA THR A 260 -5.09 7.54 -16.01
C THR A 260 -6.43 7.56 -15.29
N VAL A 261 -6.67 6.64 -14.36
CA VAL A 261 -7.94 6.52 -13.62
C VAL A 261 -8.23 7.78 -12.80
N VAL A 262 -7.22 8.32 -12.11
CA VAL A 262 -7.37 9.57 -11.35
C VAL A 262 -7.74 10.74 -12.27
N SER A 263 -7.22 10.78 -13.51
CA SER A 263 -7.59 11.81 -14.49
C SER A 263 -9.02 11.68 -15.05
N LEU A 264 -9.63 10.50 -14.89
CA LEU A 264 -11.00 10.22 -15.36
C LEU A 264 -12.06 10.47 -14.30
N ARG A 265 -11.72 10.41 -13.01
CA ARG A 265 -12.69 10.41 -11.91
C ARG A 265 -13.56 11.65 -11.79
N ASP A 266 -13.16 12.76 -12.40
CA ASP A 266 -13.91 14.02 -12.41
C ASP A 266 -14.68 14.24 -13.73
N ARG A 267 -14.70 13.23 -14.63
CA ARG A 267 -15.47 13.26 -15.87
C ARG A 267 -16.89 12.74 -15.61
N GLU A 268 -17.83 13.22 -16.41
CA GLU A 268 -19.22 12.74 -16.38
C GLU A 268 -19.35 11.29 -16.86
N GLU A 269 -18.49 10.90 -17.81
CA GLU A 269 -18.52 9.57 -18.40
C GLU A 269 -17.20 8.83 -18.17
N ILE A 270 -17.31 7.57 -17.76
CA ILE A 270 -16.19 6.65 -17.61
C ILE A 270 -16.26 5.62 -18.75
N PRO A 271 -15.19 5.46 -19.55
CA PRO A 271 -15.15 4.45 -20.60
C PRO A 271 -15.39 3.04 -20.04
N ARG A 272 -16.26 2.25 -20.69
CA ARG A 272 -16.55 0.86 -20.26
C ARG A 272 -15.30 0.01 -20.13
N ASP A 273 -14.30 0.23 -20.96
CA ASP A 273 -13.02 -0.51 -20.93
C ASP A 273 -12.28 -0.36 -19.59
N VAL A 274 -12.47 0.75 -18.88
CA VAL A 274 -11.91 0.92 -17.53
C VAL A 274 -12.58 -0.02 -16.52
N VAL A 275 -13.88 -0.27 -16.65
CA VAL A 275 -14.61 -1.25 -15.84
C VAL A 275 -14.12 -2.67 -16.14
N THR A 276 -13.91 -2.98 -17.42
CA THR A 276 -13.31 -4.26 -17.84
C THR A 276 -11.91 -4.44 -17.24
N LEU A 277 -11.07 -3.40 -17.32
CA LEU A 277 -9.73 -3.40 -16.74
C LEU A 277 -9.76 -3.61 -15.20
N ALA A 278 -10.75 -3.02 -14.52
CA ALA A 278 -10.94 -3.22 -13.09
C ALA A 278 -11.14 -4.71 -12.73
N HIS A 279 -12.00 -5.42 -13.47
CA HIS A 279 -12.21 -6.86 -13.27
C HIS A 279 -10.98 -7.70 -13.59
N GLN A 280 -10.23 -7.34 -14.63
CA GLN A 280 -8.98 -8.03 -14.98
C GLN A 280 -7.93 -7.91 -13.86
N ILE A 281 -7.81 -6.72 -13.25
CA ILE A 281 -6.93 -6.49 -12.10
C ILE A 281 -7.40 -7.32 -10.89
N THR A 282 -8.71 -7.38 -10.64
CA THR A 282 -9.28 -8.20 -9.57
C THR A 282 -8.98 -9.69 -9.79
N ASP A 283 -9.08 -10.20 -11.02
CA ASP A 283 -8.74 -11.59 -11.37
C ASP A 283 -7.25 -11.88 -11.15
N VAL A 284 -6.37 -10.96 -11.57
CA VAL A 284 -4.93 -11.06 -11.28
C VAL A 284 -4.67 -11.11 -9.78
N ASN A 285 -5.32 -10.25 -9.00
CA ASN A 285 -5.15 -10.24 -7.55
C ASN A 285 -5.70 -11.51 -6.90
N GLY A 286 -6.79 -12.07 -7.42
CA GLY A 286 -7.33 -13.34 -6.98
C GLY A 286 -6.31 -14.49 -7.08
N ALA A 287 -5.57 -14.55 -8.19
CA ALA A 287 -4.52 -15.53 -8.43
C ALA A 287 -3.26 -15.27 -7.60
N VAL A 288 -2.73 -14.05 -7.66
CA VAL A 288 -1.45 -13.69 -7.01
C VAL A 288 -1.58 -13.67 -5.50
N PHE A 289 -2.70 -13.20 -4.96
CA PHE A 289 -2.94 -13.14 -3.51
C PHE A 289 -3.57 -14.40 -2.94
N ASP A 290 -3.81 -15.41 -3.79
CA ASP A 290 -4.36 -16.69 -3.33
C ASP A 290 -5.72 -16.54 -2.62
N ALA A 291 -6.59 -15.72 -3.21
CA ALA A 291 -7.90 -15.40 -2.62
C ALA A 291 -8.76 -16.66 -2.40
N PHE A 292 -8.61 -17.66 -3.25
CA PHE A 292 -9.31 -18.94 -3.15
C PHE A 292 -8.94 -19.74 -1.90
N ASN A 293 -7.70 -19.59 -1.40
CA ASN A 293 -7.20 -20.26 -0.20
C ASN A 293 -7.11 -19.29 1.01
N ASP A 294 -8.04 -18.38 1.14
CA ASP A 294 -8.10 -17.39 2.24
C ASP A 294 -6.81 -16.54 2.36
N PHE A 295 -6.19 -16.23 1.23
CA PHE A 295 -4.97 -15.39 1.14
C PHE A 295 -3.71 -15.98 1.80
N LYS A 296 -3.66 -17.29 2.07
CA LYS A 296 -2.51 -17.95 2.72
C LYS A 296 -1.22 -17.82 1.92
N GLY A 297 -1.31 -17.86 0.59
CA GLY A 297 -0.19 -17.70 -0.33
C GLY A 297 0.03 -16.25 -0.81
N CYS A 298 -0.53 -15.24 -0.15
CA CYS A 298 -0.50 -13.85 -0.62
C CYS A 298 0.93 -13.32 -0.79
N ILE A 299 1.76 -13.39 0.23
CA ILE A 299 3.14 -12.86 0.17
C ILE A 299 4.01 -13.68 -0.79
N PRO A 300 4.04 -15.03 -0.70
CA PRO A 300 4.79 -15.85 -1.66
C PRO A 300 4.33 -15.65 -3.12
N GLY A 301 3.05 -15.39 -3.36
CA GLY A 301 2.53 -15.08 -4.69
C GLY A 301 3.08 -13.78 -5.27
N ILE A 302 3.11 -12.71 -4.48
CA ILE A 302 3.77 -11.44 -4.85
C ILE A 302 5.26 -11.69 -5.14
N HIS A 303 5.94 -12.41 -4.25
CA HIS A 303 7.36 -12.73 -4.41
C HIS A 303 7.61 -13.56 -5.67
N GLU A 304 6.71 -14.48 -6.03
CA GLU A 304 6.83 -15.28 -7.26
C GLU A 304 6.76 -14.41 -8.51
N VAL A 305 5.85 -13.44 -8.57
CA VAL A 305 5.79 -12.50 -9.70
C VAL A 305 7.07 -11.67 -9.80
N LEU A 306 7.57 -11.16 -8.68
CA LEU A 306 8.83 -10.40 -8.63
C LEU A 306 10.06 -11.27 -8.96
N ARG A 307 10.05 -12.55 -8.56
CA ARG A 307 11.10 -13.51 -8.91
C ARG A 307 11.14 -13.78 -10.41
N ARG A 308 9.99 -13.94 -11.06
CA ARG A 308 9.88 -14.15 -12.51
C ARG A 308 10.48 -12.99 -13.32
N SER A 309 10.33 -11.76 -12.83
CA SER A 309 10.94 -10.58 -13.45
C SER A 309 12.41 -10.36 -13.07
N GLY A 310 12.99 -11.18 -12.18
CA GLY A 310 14.36 -11.08 -11.72
C GLY A 310 14.60 -10.06 -10.60
N LEU A 311 13.57 -9.38 -10.13
CA LEU A 311 13.66 -8.41 -9.02
C LEU A 311 13.92 -9.09 -7.67
N LEU A 312 13.38 -10.28 -7.43
CA LEU A 312 13.72 -11.13 -6.30
C LEU A 312 14.47 -12.39 -6.77
N GLU A 313 15.28 -12.94 -5.89
CA GLU A 313 15.97 -14.20 -6.14
C GLU A 313 15.07 -15.42 -5.89
N THR A 314 14.18 -15.28 -4.92
CA THR A 314 13.29 -16.36 -4.44
C THR A 314 11.88 -15.82 -4.16
N ASN A 315 10.93 -16.74 -3.99
CA ASN A 315 9.61 -16.44 -3.46
C ASN A 315 9.48 -16.75 -1.96
N LEU A 316 10.60 -17.00 -1.27
CA LEU A 316 10.63 -17.33 0.15
C LEU A 316 10.21 -16.15 1.03
N THR A 317 9.68 -16.49 2.21
CA THR A 317 9.28 -15.55 3.25
C THR A 317 10.07 -15.78 4.54
N LEU A 318 9.95 -14.90 5.54
CA LEU A 318 10.56 -15.09 6.85
C LEU A 318 10.00 -16.31 7.57
N ASP A 319 8.72 -16.63 7.35
CA ASP A 319 8.09 -17.82 7.87
C ASP A 319 8.19 -18.98 6.87
N PRO A 320 8.91 -20.07 7.17
CA PRO A 320 8.98 -21.22 6.28
C PRO A 320 7.64 -21.86 5.93
N GLU A 321 6.63 -21.70 6.79
CA GLU A 321 5.27 -22.22 6.56
C GLU A 321 4.44 -21.34 5.64
N GLU A 322 4.79 -20.05 5.49
CA GLU A 322 4.15 -19.15 4.54
C GLU A 322 4.73 -19.38 3.13
N ARG A 323 4.03 -20.15 2.32
CA ARG A 323 4.44 -20.59 0.98
C ARG A 323 3.26 -20.58 0.02
N LEU A 324 3.55 -20.73 -1.28
CA LEU A 324 2.49 -20.87 -2.29
C LEU A 324 1.58 -22.05 -1.93
N SER A 325 0.28 -21.82 -2.06
CA SER A 325 -0.73 -22.87 -1.90
C SER A 325 -0.75 -23.83 -3.10
N PRO A 326 -1.20 -25.07 -2.92
CA PRO A 326 -1.40 -25.99 -4.05
C PRO A 326 -2.31 -25.38 -5.12
N GLY A 327 -1.87 -25.39 -6.38
CA GLY A 327 -2.60 -24.82 -7.53
C GLY A 327 -2.40 -23.31 -7.75
N GLN A 328 -1.79 -22.58 -6.79
CA GLN A 328 -1.59 -21.13 -6.93
C GLN A 328 -0.60 -20.78 -8.06
N LEU A 329 0.43 -21.63 -8.28
CA LEU A 329 1.40 -21.38 -9.33
C LEU A 329 0.76 -21.42 -10.72
N GLU A 330 -0.13 -22.38 -10.94
CA GLU A 330 -0.93 -22.55 -12.16
C GLU A 330 -1.88 -21.36 -12.38
N GLU A 331 -2.48 -20.84 -11.31
CA GLU A 331 -3.31 -19.62 -11.37
C GLU A 331 -2.49 -18.38 -11.73
N ILE A 332 -1.29 -18.25 -11.18
CA ILE A 332 -0.35 -17.19 -11.58
C ILE A 332 0.01 -17.33 -13.06
N ASP A 333 0.29 -18.54 -13.55
CA ASP A 333 0.57 -18.79 -14.96
C ASP A 333 -0.63 -18.42 -15.85
N ARG A 334 -1.85 -18.74 -15.43
CA ARG A 334 -3.08 -18.38 -16.13
C ARG A 334 -3.18 -16.86 -16.33
N VAL A 335 -3.01 -16.05 -15.29
CA VAL A 335 -3.14 -14.59 -15.39
C VAL A 335 -1.98 -13.95 -16.16
N TYR A 336 -0.78 -14.52 -16.11
CA TYR A 336 0.34 -14.10 -16.96
C TYR A 336 0.03 -14.24 -18.45
N HIS A 337 -0.69 -15.29 -18.86
CA HIS A 337 -1.09 -15.52 -20.25
C HIS A 337 -2.34 -14.70 -20.61
N ALA A 338 -3.31 -14.58 -19.70
CA ALA A 338 -4.57 -13.91 -19.96
C ALA A 338 -4.41 -12.38 -20.11
N TYR A 339 -3.49 -11.76 -19.34
CA TYR A 339 -3.40 -10.30 -19.24
C TYR A 339 -2.00 -9.73 -19.54
N PRO A 340 -1.44 -9.96 -20.75
CA PRO A 340 -0.11 -9.49 -21.11
C PRO A 340 0.01 -7.94 -21.07
N HIS A 341 -1.10 -7.21 -21.23
CA HIS A 341 -1.16 -5.75 -21.16
C HIS A 341 -1.02 -5.19 -19.73
N LEU A 342 -1.20 -6.01 -18.68
CA LEU A 342 -0.98 -5.62 -17.29
C LEU A 342 0.47 -5.82 -16.83
N ARG A 343 1.29 -6.54 -17.61
CA ARG A 343 2.68 -6.87 -17.26
C ARG A 343 3.62 -5.73 -17.63
N ASP A 344 4.72 -5.64 -16.90
CA ASP A 344 5.78 -4.66 -17.13
C ASP A 344 7.19 -5.28 -17.28
N ASP A 345 7.26 -6.58 -17.61
CA ASP A 345 8.53 -7.33 -17.73
C ASP A 345 9.55 -6.64 -18.64
N ALA A 346 9.10 -6.04 -19.73
CA ALA A 346 9.95 -5.29 -20.65
C ALA A 346 10.61 -4.07 -19.96
N PHE A 347 9.87 -3.36 -19.15
CA PHE A 347 10.39 -2.23 -18.36
C PHE A 347 11.40 -2.72 -17.31
N VAL A 348 11.10 -3.82 -16.62
CA VAL A 348 12.01 -4.41 -15.65
C VAL A 348 13.30 -4.86 -16.33
N LEU A 349 13.21 -5.62 -17.43
CA LEU A 349 14.38 -6.10 -18.17
C LEU A 349 15.32 -4.96 -18.59
N LYS A 350 14.74 -3.84 -19.03
CA LYS A 350 15.51 -2.65 -19.47
C LYS A 350 16.30 -1.99 -18.34
N HIS A 351 15.80 -2.02 -17.11
CA HIS A 351 16.37 -1.23 -16.02
C HIS A 351 16.94 -2.06 -14.87
N LEU A 352 16.77 -3.39 -14.86
CA LEU A 352 17.12 -4.25 -13.74
C LEU A 352 18.60 -4.13 -13.33
N SER A 353 19.52 -4.10 -14.28
CA SER A 353 20.97 -3.92 -13.99
C SER A 353 21.25 -2.60 -13.28
N THR A 354 20.62 -1.51 -13.74
CA THR A 354 20.74 -0.18 -13.12
C THR A 354 20.25 -0.19 -11.68
N TRP A 355 19.13 -0.85 -11.40
CA TRP A 355 18.57 -0.96 -10.05
C TRP A 355 19.39 -1.85 -9.13
N LEU A 356 19.96 -2.95 -9.65
CA LEU A 356 20.89 -3.80 -8.90
C LEU A 356 22.21 -3.10 -8.55
N GLU A 357 22.60 -2.07 -9.34
CA GLU A 357 23.68 -1.16 -8.99
C GLU A 357 23.27 -0.09 -7.95
N GLY A 358 22.05 -0.14 -7.43
CA GLY A 358 21.53 0.82 -6.46
C GLY A 358 21.23 2.22 -7.04
N LYS A 359 20.79 2.29 -8.30
CA LYS A 359 20.49 3.57 -8.96
C LYS A 359 19.01 3.68 -9.31
N CYS A 360 18.37 4.79 -8.95
CA CYS A 360 17.02 5.14 -9.39
C CYS A 360 17.04 5.74 -10.80
N VAL A 361 15.92 5.54 -11.53
CA VAL A 361 15.66 6.18 -12.83
C VAL A 361 14.53 7.17 -12.67
N LYS A 362 14.60 8.32 -13.33
CA LYS A 362 13.53 9.32 -13.27
C LYS A 362 12.25 8.78 -13.91
N PRO A 363 11.12 8.74 -13.20
CA PRO A 363 9.87 8.21 -13.73
C PRO A 363 9.20 9.17 -14.71
N VAL A 364 8.40 8.60 -15.62
CA VAL A 364 7.45 9.36 -16.42
C VAL A 364 6.05 9.14 -15.80
N LYS A 365 5.52 10.18 -15.19
CA LYS A 365 4.21 10.21 -14.52
C LYS A 365 3.22 10.98 -15.38
N LYS A 366 2.55 10.32 -16.31
CA LYS A 366 1.50 10.95 -17.13
C LYS A 366 0.34 9.98 -17.39
N PRO A 367 -0.88 10.46 -17.46
CA PRO A 367 -2.00 9.64 -17.92
C PRO A 367 -1.76 9.12 -19.34
N LEU A 368 -2.21 7.90 -19.61
CA LEU A 368 -2.29 7.31 -20.94
C LEU A 368 -3.74 7.34 -21.44
N SER A 369 -3.96 7.09 -22.73
CA SER A 369 -5.30 6.77 -23.18
C SER A 369 -5.71 5.38 -22.66
N VAL A 370 -7.01 5.16 -22.44
CA VAL A 370 -7.50 3.83 -22.02
C VAL A 370 -7.13 2.77 -23.04
N GLN A 371 -7.15 3.11 -24.32
CA GLN A 371 -6.75 2.20 -25.40
C GLN A 371 -5.27 1.81 -25.31
N ASP A 372 -4.38 2.72 -24.88
CA ASP A 372 -2.97 2.40 -24.72
C ASP A 372 -2.72 1.53 -23.47
N LEU A 373 -3.57 1.65 -22.45
CA LEU A 373 -3.51 0.76 -21.27
C LEU A 373 -3.84 -0.71 -21.63
N LEU A 374 -4.65 -0.94 -22.67
CA LEU A 374 -5.03 -2.28 -23.10
C LEU A 374 -3.99 -2.92 -24.04
N LYS A 375 -2.94 -2.20 -24.43
CA LYS A 375 -1.85 -2.74 -25.25
C LYS A 375 -0.73 -3.27 -24.38
N PRO A 376 -0.15 -4.44 -24.70
CA PRO A 376 1.05 -4.93 -24.02
C PRO A 376 2.21 -3.95 -24.10
N LEU A 377 3.06 -3.90 -23.07
CA LEU A 377 4.34 -3.19 -23.10
C LEU A 377 5.35 -4.06 -23.86
N TYR A 378 5.69 -3.65 -25.07
CA TYR A 378 6.76 -4.29 -25.83
C TYR A 378 8.10 -3.58 -25.56
N VAL A 379 9.19 -4.35 -25.62
CA VAL A 379 10.54 -3.78 -25.70
C VAL A 379 10.66 -3.15 -27.09
N VAL A 380 10.89 -1.86 -27.12
CA VAL A 380 11.31 -1.16 -28.35
C VAL A 380 12.84 -1.17 -28.41
#